data_1fc24a1ec6a097be5ea6eaa062470120
#
_entry.id   1fc24a1ec6a097be5ea6eaa062470120
#
_cell.length_a   1.000
_cell.length_b   1.000
_cell.length_c   1.000
_cell.angle_alpha   90.00
_cell.angle_beta   90.00
_cell.angle_gamma   90.00
#
_symmetry.space_group_name_H-M   'P 1'
#
loop_
_entity.id
_entity.type
_entity.pdbx_description
1 polymer ?
#
loop_
_entity_poly.entity_id
_entity_poly.type
_entity_poly.pdbx_seq_one_letter_code
_entity_poly.pdbx_strand_id
1 'polypeptide(L)'
;LAGIDSVKEIIYIYGDKHNHCFITSGINYKEFVQGLPFPLQNILLLKHDVQWSDYNLNSSFFYVEKEYINQFILEHTEQDELCWIDFEELADLDELEPKEIAELLYLAHKKEPLNKAFIPRLNNSFAYMSISDGMYQKVYYKRMNDFIIMLCNVLSFKMTHLQRRSLNIFQRSKAITPINLKLMLTLFPLMEDGLIIDISERVENRKVIEIPIFRVDFYSGVDEVLENVEEYKDITNHFANLTYSKKDDEWSVIEV
;
A
#
# COMPACT_ATOMS: atom_id res chain seq x y z
N LEU A 1 0.59 -12.66 -21.29
CA LEU A 1 0.37 -11.20 -21.18
C LEU A 1 -0.99 -10.84 -20.54
N ALA A 2 -1.97 -11.75 -20.52
CA ALA A 2 -3.27 -11.54 -19.87
C ALA A 2 -3.23 -11.72 -18.34
N GLY A 3 -2.19 -12.35 -17.80
CA GLY A 3 -2.08 -12.63 -16.36
C GLY A 3 -1.62 -11.43 -15.51
N ILE A 4 -0.90 -10.47 -16.10
CA ILE A 4 -0.34 -9.36 -15.34
C ILE A 4 -1.42 -8.34 -14.93
N ASP A 5 -2.41 -8.09 -15.80
CA ASP A 5 -3.50 -7.15 -15.47
C ASP A 5 -4.51 -7.72 -14.45
N SER A 6 -4.67 -9.04 -14.36
CA SER A 6 -5.55 -9.68 -13.36
C SER A 6 -4.95 -9.65 -11.96
N VAL A 7 -3.64 -9.80 -11.82
CA VAL A 7 -2.94 -9.74 -10.53
C VAL A 7 -3.07 -8.35 -9.89
N LYS A 8 -3.13 -7.29 -10.68
CA LYS A 8 -3.31 -5.90 -10.18
C LYS A 8 -4.68 -5.61 -9.55
N GLU A 9 -5.67 -6.42 -9.80
CA GLU A 9 -7.01 -6.29 -9.21
C GLU A 9 -7.19 -7.16 -7.95
N ILE A 10 -6.23 -8.03 -7.64
CA ILE A 10 -6.17 -8.81 -6.42
C ILE A 10 -5.23 -8.09 -5.45
N ILE A 11 -5.73 -7.77 -4.27
CA ILE A 11 -4.95 -7.13 -3.21
C ILE A 11 -4.81 -8.12 -2.07
N TYR A 12 -3.57 -8.49 -1.77
CA TYR A 12 -3.22 -9.24 -0.57
C TYR A 12 -2.71 -8.29 0.50
N ILE A 13 -3.10 -8.52 1.75
CA ILE A 13 -2.72 -7.71 2.90
C ILE A 13 -2.43 -8.64 4.09
N TYR A 14 -1.23 -8.53 4.62
CA TYR A 14 -0.86 -9.14 5.89
C TYR A 14 -0.35 -8.07 6.86
N GLY A 15 -0.93 -8.01 8.05
CA GLY A 15 -0.63 -7.02 9.07
C GLY A 15 0.18 -7.60 10.22
N ASP A 16 1.44 -7.21 10.36
CA ASP A 16 2.27 -7.54 11.51
C ASP A 16 2.19 -6.41 12.55
N LYS A 17 1.29 -6.55 13.49
CA LYS A 17 1.08 -5.58 14.57
C LYS A 17 2.28 -5.47 15.51
N HIS A 18 3.02 -6.56 15.71
CA HIS A 18 4.17 -6.59 16.59
C HIS A 18 5.31 -5.70 16.04
N ASN A 19 5.56 -5.81 14.75
CA ASN A 19 6.58 -5.04 14.06
C ASN A 19 6.08 -3.72 13.49
N HIS A 20 4.80 -3.37 13.69
CA HIS A 20 4.17 -2.17 13.11
C HIS A 20 4.38 -2.07 11.59
N CYS A 21 4.15 -3.17 10.87
CA CYS A 21 4.26 -3.17 9.42
C CYS A 21 3.10 -3.91 8.77
N PHE A 22 2.87 -3.58 7.49
CA PHE A 22 2.03 -4.35 6.58
C PHE A 22 2.88 -4.89 5.44
N ILE A 23 2.52 -6.08 4.98
CA ILE A 23 2.98 -6.63 3.72
C ILE A 23 1.78 -6.61 2.78
N THR A 24 1.95 -6.03 1.60
CA THR A 24 0.88 -5.90 0.62
C THR A 24 1.35 -6.29 -0.77
N SER A 25 0.47 -6.89 -1.56
CA SER A 25 0.62 -7.05 -3.00
C SER A 25 -0.61 -6.47 -3.71
N GLY A 26 -0.49 -6.15 -4.99
CA GLY A 26 -1.58 -5.56 -5.77
C GLY A 26 -1.78 -4.04 -5.58
N ILE A 27 -0.95 -3.40 -4.75
CA ILE A 27 -0.88 -1.93 -4.60
C ILE A 27 0.46 -1.47 -5.16
N ASN A 28 0.46 -0.70 -6.24
CA ASN A 28 1.71 -0.18 -6.76
C ASN A 28 2.18 1.08 -6.01
N TYR A 29 3.45 1.46 -6.23
CA TYR A 29 4.07 2.60 -5.57
C TYR A 29 3.27 3.90 -5.75
N LYS A 30 2.82 4.18 -6.96
CA LYS A 30 2.03 5.37 -7.28
C LYS A 30 0.69 5.38 -6.53
N GLU A 31 0.00 4.25 -6.52
CA GLU A 31 -1.26 4.09 -5.79
C GLU A 31 -1.05 4.28 -4.28
N PHE A 32 0.04 3.71 -3.74
CA PHE A 32 0.41 3.88 -2.34
C PHE A 32 0.57 5.36 -1.99
N VAL A 33 1.43 6.09 -2.70
CA VAL A 33 1.71 7.51 -2.38
C VAL A 33 0.47 8.39 -2.60
N GLN A 34 -0.30 8.15 -3.67
CA GLN A 34 -1.55 8.89 -3.92
C GLN A 34 -2.66 8.56 -2.92
N GLY A 35 -2.61 7.39 -2.30
CA GLY A 35 -3.55 6.96 -1.26
C GLY A 35 -3.25 7.55 0.12
N LEU A 36 -2.05 8.06 0.38
CA LEU A 36 -1.68 8.60 1.69
C LEU A 36 -2.64 9.69 2.18
N PRO A 37 -2.92 9.78 3.49
CA PRO A 37 -3.82 10.79 4.05
C PRO A 37 -3.23 12.21 4.06
N PHE A 38 -1.94 12.35 3.77
CA PHE A 38 -1.21 13.62 3.71
C PHE A 38 -0.15 13.55 2.61
N PRO A 39 0.20 14.69 2.00
CA PRO A 39 1.28 14.75 1.04
C PRO A 39 2.63 14.51 1.74
N LEU A 40 3.51 13.75 1.10
CA LEU A 40 4.89 13.62 1.53
C LEU A 40 5.58 14.98 1.43
N GLN A 41 6.44 15.29 2.41
CA GLN A 41 7.27 16.50 2.36
C GLN A 41 8.54 16.21 1.56
N ASN A 42 9.33 15.27 2.00
CA ASN A 42 10.54 14.84 1.33
C ASN A 42 10.67 13.31 1.42
N ILE A 43 11.51 12.72 0.57
CA ILE A 43 11.79 11.28 0.54
C ILE A 43 13.29 11.07 0.64
N LEU A 44 13.76 10.28 1.60
CA LEU A 44 15.12 9.78 1.68
C LEU A 44 15.19 8.41 1.01
N LEU A 45 15.98 8.32 -0.07
CA LEU A 45 16.16 7.11 -0.85
C LEU A 45 17.25 6.25 -0.20
N LEU A 46 16.86 5.10 0.33
CA LEU A 46 17.79 4.23 1.05
C LEU A 46 18.58 3.31 0.12
N LYS A 47 18.15 3.12 -1.14
CA LYS A 47 18.76 2.14 -2.04
C LYS A 47 19.12 2.64 -3.43
N HIS A 48 18.40 3.59 -3.98
CA HIS A 48 18.60 4.05 -5.37
C HIS A 48 18.84 5.55 -5.44
N ASP A 49 19.69 5.97 -6.36
CA ASP A 49 19.68 7.29 -6.90
C ASP A 49 18.66 7.35 -8.06
N VAL A 50 17.99 8.46 -8.18
CA VAL A 50 17.04 8.70 -9.27
C VAL A 50 17.31 10.06 -9.88
N GLN A 51 16.89 10.25 -11.11
CA GLN A 51 16.87 11.59 -11.69
C GLN A 51 16.06 12.51 -10.74
N TRP A 52 16.49 13.73 -10.52
CA TRP A 52 15.88 14.70 -9.59
C TRP A 52 16.12 14.43 -8.11
N SER A 53 17.04 13.57 -7.75
CA SER A 53 17.49 13.41 -6.37
C SER A 53 18.79 14.15 -6.11
N ASP A 54 18.94 14.67 -4.90
CA ASP A 54 20.16 15.26 -4.39
C ASP A 54 20.85 14.33 -3.41
N TYR A 55 22.18 14.46 -3.26
CA TYR A 55 22.96 13.63 -2.35
C TYR A 55 23.30 14.37 -1.07
N ASN A 56 22.96 13.80 0.06
CA ASN A 56 23.35 14.33 1.36
C ASN A 56 24.64 13.70 1.87
N LEU A 57 25.66 14.52 2.10
CA LEU A 57 27.01 14.07 2.48
C LEU A 57 27.05 13.45 3.90
N ASN A 58 26.24 13.92 4.84
CA ASN A 58 26.24 13.41 6.20
C ASN A 58 25.58 12.03 6.28
N SER A 59 24.39 11.88 5.71
CA SER A 59 23.67 10.61 5.73
C SER A 59 24.21 9.59 4.73
N SER A 60 24.92 10.02 3.69
CA SER A 60 25.36 9.22 2.54
C SER A 60 24.21 8.59 1.76
N PHE A 61 23.04 9.24 1.76
CA PHE A 61 21.86 8.84 0.99
C PHE A 61 21.45 9.93 0.00
N PHE A 62 20.74 9.52 -1.03
CA PHE A 62 20.05 10.43 -1.94
C PHE A 62 18.68 10.82 -1.35
N TYR A 63 18.18 12.00 -1.71
CA TYR A 63 16.86 12.45 -1.30
C TYR A 63 16.13 13.17 -2.43
N VAL A 64 14.80 13.20 -2.34
CA VAL A 64 13.92 13.91 -3.27
C VAL A 64 13.13 14.93 -2.48
N GLU A 65 13.25 16.21 -2.86
CA GLU A 65 12.48 17.29 -2.25
C GLU A 65 11.01 17.27 -2.70
N LYS A 66 10.13 17.84 -1.89
CA LYS A 66 8.67 17.82 -2.09
C LYS A 66 8.22 18.31 -3.47
N GLU A 67 8.90 19.27 -4.05
CA GLU A 67 8.59 19.80 -5.38
C GLU A 67 8.81 18.79 -6.50
N TYR A 68 9.70 17.81 -6.31
CA TYR A 68 10.02 16.76 -7.28
C TYR A 68 9.31 15.43 -7.02
N ILE A 69 8.59 15.28 -5.90
CA ILE A 69 7.92 14.02 -5.54
C ILE A 69 6.93 13.57 -6.62
N ASN A 70 6.16 14.49 -7.20
CA ASN A 70 5.21 14.12 -8.25
C ASN A 70 5.93 13.56 -9.49
N GLN A 71 7.07 14.12 -9.84
CA GLN A 71 7.88 13.66 -10.96
C GLN A 71 8.52 12.30 -10.64
N PHE A 72 9.08 12.15 -9.46
CA PHE A 72 9.59 10.90 -8.94
C PHE A 72 8.54 9.77 -9.02
N ILE A 73 7.29 10.02 -8.60
CA ILE A 73 6.19 9.04 -8.68
C ILE A 73 5.86 8.65 -10.14
N LEU A 74 5.97 9.60 -11.08
CA LEU A 74 5.63 9.34 -12.48
C LEU A 74 6.72 8.56 -13.23
N GLU A 75 7.96 8.68 -12.83
CA GLU A 75 9.13 8.08 -13.50
C GLU A 75 9.40 6.65 -13.03
N HIS A 76 8.95 6.27 -11.81
CA HIS A 76 9.19 4.93 -11.29
C HIS A 76 8.13 3.94 -11.75
N THR A 77 8.62 2.82 -12.28
CA THR A 77 7.79 1.69 -12.70
C THR A 77 7.52 0.78 -11.50
N GLU A 78 6.54 -0.12 -11.65
CA GLU A 78 6.18 -1.10 -10.64
C GLU A 78 7.29 -2.14 -10.35
N GLN A 79 8.28 -2.26 -11.23
CA GLN A 79 9.40 -3.20 -11.12
C GLN A 79 10.59 -2.63 -10.35
N ASP A 80 10.56 -1.33 -10.00
CA ASP A 80 11.68 -0.72 -9.29
C ASP A 80 11.73 -1.20 -7.83
N GLU A 81 12.89 -1.66 -7.41
CA GLU A 81 13.16 -2.03 -6.02
C GLU A 81 13.36 -0.80 -5.13
N LEU A 82 12.30 -0.01 -4.95
CA LEU A 82 12.35 1.19 -4.13
C LEU A 82 12.44 0.85 -2.64
N CYS A 83 13.34 1.55 -1.95
CA CYS A 83 13.40 1.57 -0.49
C CYS A 83 13.61 3.01 -0.05
N TRP A 84 12.66 3.54 0.73
CA TRP A 84 12.68 4.93 1.15
C TRP A 84 11.96 5.15 2.48
N ILE A 85 12.26 6.27 3.12
CA ILE A 85 11.47 6.84 4.21
C ILE A 85 11.05 8.26 3.87
N ASP A 86 9.91 8.72 4.40
CA ASP A 86 9.56 10.14 4.37
C ASP A 86 10.31 10.91 5.47
N PHE A 87 10.50 12.21 5.27
CA PHE A 87 11.04 13.10 6.30
C PHE A 87 10.56 14.53 6.10
N GLU A 88 10.67 15.36 7.16
CA GLU A 88 10.10 16.72 7.14
C GLU A 88 11.09 17.78 6.66
N GLU A 89 12.23 17.93 7.31
CA GLU A 89 13.14 19.06 7.10
C GLU A 89 14.50 18.60 6.56
N LEU A 90 15.01 19.29 5.53
CA LEU A 90 16.31 18.98 4.93
C LEU A 90 17.46 19.11 5.92
N ALA A 91 17.39 20.10 6.83
CA ALA A 91 18.41 20.32 7.83
C ALA A 91 18.61 19.11 8.77
N ASP A 92 17.57 18.30 8.96
CA ASP A 92 17.63 17.12 9.83
C ASP A 92 18.57 16.03 9.29
N LEU A 93 18.78 15.99 7.97
CA LEU A 93 19.73 15.05 7.35
C LEU A 93 21.19 15.33 7.77
N ASP A 94 21.54 16.62 7.95
CA ASP A 94 22.89 17.02 8.33
C ASP A 94 23.18 16.79 9.83
N GLU A 95 22.14 16.58 10.61
CA GLU A 95 22.22 16.35 12.04
C GLU A 95 22.09 14.87 12.44
N LEU A 96 21.90 13.95 11.48
CA LEU A 96 21.78 12.52 11.76
C LEU A 96 23.04 11.98 12.46
N GLU A 97 22.82 11.25 13.54
CA GLU A 97 23.89 10.61 14.28
C GLU A 97 24.32 9.28 13.61
N PRO A 98 25.57 8.83 13.80
CA PRO A 98 26.07 7.57 13.23
C PRO A 98 25.18 6.35 13.52
N LYS A 99 24.53 6.33 14.68
CA LYS A 99 23.59 5.27 15.06
C LYS A 99 22.31 5.32 14.22
N GLU A 100 21.78 6.51 13.96
CA GLU A 100 20.59 6.69 13.12
C GLU A 100 20.90 6.30 11.67
N ILE A 101 22.07 6.71 11.16
CA ILE A 101 22.55 6.29 9.84
C ILE A 101 22.70 4.76 9.75
N ALA A 102 23.21 4.11 10.79
CA ALA A 102 23.32 2.66 10.83
C ALA A 102 21.93 1.98 10.76
N GLU A 103 20.90 2.52 11.42
CA GLU A 103 19.54 2.02 11.33
C GLU A 103 18.97 2.19 9.90
N LEU A 104 19.21 3.32 9.24
CA LEU A 104 18.83 3.54 7.85
C LEU A 104 19.51 2.54 6.91
N LEU A 105 20.78 2.22 7.12
CA LEU A 105 21.49 1.21 6.33
C LEU A 105 20.89 -0.20 6.49
N TYR A 106 20.45 -0.57 7.68
CA TYR A 106 19.74 -1.84 7.89
C TYR A 106 18.43 -1.89 7.08
N LEU A 107 17.65 -0.82 7.10
CA LEU A 107 16.45 -0.69 6.27
C LEU A 107 16.78 -0.75 4.77
N ALA A 108 17.85 -0.09 4.34
CA ALA A 108 18.33 -0.12 2.96
C ALA A 108 18.64 -1.53 2.46
N HIS A 109 19.10 -2.40 3.35
CA HIS A 109 19.34 -3.81 3.06
C HIS A 109 18.13 -4.71 3.29
N LYS A 110 16.94 -4.12 3.44
CA LYS A 110 15.67 -4.83 3.66
C LYS A 110 15.73 -5.77 4.89
N LYS A 111 16.55 -5.43 5.87
CA LYS A 111 16.65 -6.14 7.15
C LYS A 111 15.60 -5.60 8.11
N GLU A 112 15.26 -6.42 9.11
CA GLU A 112 14.46 -5.92 10.22
C GLU A 112 15.17 -4.74 10.87
N PRO A 113 14.47 -3.67 11.25
CA PRO A 113 15.08 -2.52 11.89
C PRO A 113 15.74 -2.95 13.21
N LEU A 114 16.91 -2.38 13.52
CA LEU A 114 17.66 -2.68 14.74
C LEU A 114 16.87 -2.38 16.03
N ASN A 115 16.12 -1.26 15.99
CA ASN A 115 15.25 -0.87 17.08
C ASN A 115 13.86 -0.49 16.52
N LYS A 116 13.80 0.48 15.61
CA LYS A 116 12.56 1.00 15.02
C LYS A 116 12.82 1.46 13.60
N ALA A 117 11.80 1.32 12.72
CA ALA A 117 11.82 1.91 11.39
C ALA A 117 11.59 3.45 11.39
N PHE A 118 11.57 4.06 12.58
CA PHE A 118 11.24 5.48 12.76
C PHE A 118 12.37 6.21 13.44
N ILE A 119 12.94 7.17 12.73
CA ILE A 119 14.04 8.00 13.19
C ILE A 119 13.42 9.28 13.78
N PRO A 120 13.52 9.53 15.09
CA PRO A 120 12.84 10.66 15.73
C PRO A 120 13.19 12.01 15.11
N ARG A 121 14.43 12.19 14.71
CA ARG A 121 14.92 13.41 14.07
C ARG A 121 14.25 13.67 12.73
N LEU A 122 14.09 12.65 11.91
CA LEU A 122 13.45 12.76 10.59
C LEU A 122 11.92 12.84 10.66
N ASN A 123 11.34 12.55 11.83
CA ASN A 123 9.90 12.49 12.08
C ASN A 123 9.11 11.67 11.03
N ASN A 124 9.76 10.67 10.43
CA ASN A 124 9.14 9.89 9.38
C ASN A 124 7.88 9.15 9.85
N SER A 125 6.92 9.06 8.97
CA SER A 125 5.63 8.38 9.18
C SER A 125 5.61 6.98 8.62
N PHE A 126 6.42 6.74 7.56
CA PHE A 126 6.53 5.47 6.86
C PHE A 126 7.98 5.08 6.59
N ALA A 127 8.21 3.77 6.49
CA ALA A 127 9.36 3.22 5.79
C ALA A 127 8.82 2.20 4.78
N TYR A 128 9.07 2.46 3.51
CA TYR A 128 8.54 1.70 2.38
C TYR A 128 9.64 0.89 1.73
N MET A 129 9.36 -0.39 1.51
CA MET A 129 10.28 -1.32 0.85
C MET A 129 9.51 -2.10 -0.22
N SER A 130 9.90 -1.93 -1.48
CA SER A 130 9.50 -2.82 -2.56
C SER A 130 10.39 -4.07 -2.55
N ILE A 131 9.81 -5.25 -2.64
CA ILE A 131 10.51 -6.54 -2.53
C ILE A 131 10.16 -7.40 -3.74
N SER A 132 11.10 -8.27 -4.15
CA SER A 132 10.93 -9.20 -5.28
C SER A 132 10.47 -8.47 -6.55
N ASP A 133 11.26 -7.48 -7.00
CA ASP A 133 10.99 -6.68 -8.21
C ASP A 133 9.58 -6.05 -8.23
N GLY A 134 9.12 -5.59 -7.08
CA GLY A 134 7.82 -4.93 -6.94
C GLY A 134 6.62 -5.88 -6.80
N MET A 135 6.84 -7.18 -6.66
CA MET A 135 5.75 -8.14 -6.45
C MET A 135 4.95 -7.84 -5.19
N TYR A 136 5.63 -7.44 -4.12
CA TYR A 136 5.00 -7.01 -2.89
C TYR A 136 5.78 -5.90 -2.19
N GLN A 137 5.13 -5.24 -1.23
CA GLN A 137 5.70 -4.15 -0.45
C GLN A 137 5.62 -4.49 1.02
N LYS A 138 6.69 -4.17 1.76
CA LYS A 138 6.70 -4.13 3.22
C LYS A 138 6.72 -2.67 3.65
N VAL A 139 5.72 -2.26 4.41
CA VAL A 139 5.55 -0.87 4.84
C VAL A 139 5.47 -0.80 6.35
N TYR A 140 6.46 -0.21 6.98
CA TYR A 140 6.37 0.19 8.38
C TYR A 140 5.58 1.49 8.51
N TYR A 141 4.75 1.59 9.53
CA TYR A 141 3.90 2.76 9.78
C TYR A 141 4.03 3.24 11.22
N LYS A 142 4.15 4.55 11.40
CA LYS A 142 4.16 5.17 12.73
C LYS A 142 2.77 5.14 13.37
N ARG A 143 1.74 5.34 12.56
CA ARG A 143 0.33 5.30 12.96
C ARG A 143 -0.44 4.38 12.02
N MET A 144 -1.00 3.31 12.57
CA MET A 144 -1.79 2.32 11.81
C MET A 144 -2.92 2.97 10.99
N ASN A 145 -3.61 3.95 11.57
CA ASN A 145 -4.70 4.62 10.88
C ASN A 145 -4.28 5.27 9.55
N ASP A 146 -3.05 5.78 9.44
CA ASP A 146 -2.57 6.41 8.21
C ASP A 146 -2.44 5.37 7.10
N PHE A 147 -1.95 4.17 7.42
CA PHE A 147 -1.90 3.06 6.47
C PHE A 147 -3.31 2.60 6.07
N ILE A 148 -4.22 2.44 7.03
CA ILE A 148 -5.59 2.02 6.75
C ILE A 148 -6.34 3.06 5.89
N ILE A 149 -6.13 4.36 6.12
CA ILE A 149 -6.69 5.42 5.27
C ILE A 149 -6.13 5.31 3.84
N MET A 150 -4.82 5.09 3.71
CA MET A 150 -4.19 4.85 2.41
C MET A 150 -4.87 3.68 1.68
N LEU A 151 -5.08 2.57 2.36
CA LEU A 151 -5.75 1.39 1.81
C LEU A 151 -7.20 1.69 1.39
N CYS A 152 -7.97 2.41 2.21
CA CYS A 152 -9.32 2.87 1.86
C CYS A 152 -9.32 3.69 0.56
N ASN A 153 -8.37 4.61 0.43
CA ASN A 153 -8.24 5.46 -0.74
C ASN A 153 -7.86 4.65 -1.98
N VAL A 154 -6.88 3.75 -1.86
CA VAL A 154 -6.44 2.90 -2.98
C VAL A 154 -7.57 2.03 -3.50
N LEU A 155 -8.30 1.34 -2.62
CA LEU A 155 -9.47 0.54 -3.00
C LEU A 155 -10.51 1.40 -3.73
N SER A 156 -10.81 2.58 -3.22
CA SER A 156 -11.78 3.50 -3.81
C SER A 156 -11.32 4.01 -5.19
N PHE A 157 -10.02 4.28 -5.37
CA PHE A 157 -9.45 4.64 -6.68
C PHE A 157 -9.57 3.50 -7.69
N LYS A 158 -9.17 2.29 -7.30
CA LYS A 158 -9.28 1.11 -8.17
C LYS A 158 -10.72 0.89 -8.62
N MET A 159 -11.67 0.97 -7.71
CA MET A 159 -13.10 0.83 -8.02
C MET A 159 -13.60 1.91 -8.97
N THR A 160 -13.26 3.18 -8.73
CA THR A 160 -13.65 4.29 -9.60
C THR A 160 -13.05 4.16 -11.00
N HIS A 161 -11.80 3.70 -11.10
CA HIS A 161 -11.13 3.50 -12.38
C HIS A 161 -11.78 2.38 -13.20
N LEU A 162 -12.12 1.28 -12.56
CA LEU A 162 -12.77 0.13 -13.20
C LEU A 162 -14.18 0.47 -13.68
N GLN A 163 -14.95 1.25 -12.92
CA GLN A 163 -16.25 1.76 -13.37
C GLN A 163 -16.12 2.60 -14.65
N ARG A 164 -15.12 3.46 -14.75
CA ARG A 164 -14.90 4.29 -15.96
C ARG A 164 -14.56 3.46 -17.18
N ARG A 165 -13.86 2.32 -17.02
CA ARG A 165 -13.56 1.39 -18.13
C ARG A 165 -14.79 0.66 -18.65
N SER A 166 -15.78 0.37 -17.79
CA SER A 166 -16.99 -0.39 -18.15
C SER A 166 -18.11 0.45 -18.74
N LEU A 167 -18.02 1.77 -18.62
CA LEU A 167 -19.09 2.67 -19.05
C LEU A 167 -18.96 3.07 -20.53
N ASN A 168 -20.10 3.00 -21.25
CA ASN A 168 -20.24 3.64 -22.56
C ASN A 168 -20.06 5.16 -22.43
N ILE A 169 -19.47 5.79 -23.46
CA ILE A 169 -19.06 7.20 -23.56
C ILE A 169 -20.15 8.21 -23.09
N PHE A 170 -21.41 7.78 -22.98
CA PHE A 170 -22.54 8.62 -22.63
C PHE A 170 -23.03 8.51 -21.17
N GLN A 171 -22.47 7.62 -20.36
CA GLN A 171 -22.89 7.49 -18.96
C GLN A 171 -21.88 8.18 -18.02
N ARG A 172 -22.31 9.22 -17.31
CA ARG A 172 -21.54 9.79 -16.20
C ARG A 172 -21.61 8.83 -15.01
N SER A 173 -20.48 8.22 -14.65
CA SER A 173 -20.38 7.49 -13.38
C SER A 173 -20.43 8.47 -12.21
N LYS A 174 -21.29 8.22 -11.24
CA LYS A 174 -21.17 8.86 -9.93
C LYS A 174 -19.87 8.37 -9.31
N ALA A 175 -19.08 9.28 -8.76
CA ALA A 175 -17.89 8.86 -8.00
C ALA A 175 -18.31 7.99 -6.82
N ILE A 176 -17.59 6.89 -6.58
CA ILE A 176 -17.81 6.03 -5.44
C ILE A 176 -17.28 6.76 -4.19
N THR A 177 -18.11 6.85 -3.16
CA THR A 177 -17.67 7.38 -1.87
C THR A 177 -16.51 6.55 -1.30
N PRO A 178 -15.44 7.17 -0.77
CA PRO A 178 -14.34 6.45 -0.15
C PRO A 178 -14.80 5.51 0.96
N ILE A 179 -14.13 4.37 1.09
CA ILE A 179 -14.40 3.40 2.17
C ILE A 179 -14.12 4.08 3.51
N ASN A 180 -15.01 3.90 4.46
CA ASN A 180 -14.89 4.49 5.79
C ASN A 180 -13.78 3.79 6.59
N LEU A 181 -12.90 4.56 7.23
CA LEU A 181 -11.84 4.06 8.11
C LEU A 181 -12.37 3.07 9.17
N LYS A 182 -13.51 3.38 9.80
CA LYS A 182 -14.08 2.49 10.85
C LYS A 182 -14.45 1.13 10.29
N LEU A 183 -15.00 1.09 9.08
CA LEU A 183 -15.34 -0.17 8.41
C LEU A 183 -14.07 -0.97 8.10
N MET A 184 -13.04 -0.33 7.55
CA MET A 184 -11.78 -1.02 7.24
C MET A 184 -11.08 -1.54 8.50
N LEU A 185 -11.17 -0.82 9.62
CA LEU A 185 -10.64 -1.26 10.90
C LEU A 185 -11.36 -2.53 11.45
N THR A 186 -12.59 -2.82 11.05
CA THR A 186 -13.23 -4.09 11.43
C THR A 186 -12.59 -5.30 10.76
N LEU A 187 -11.90 -5.09 9.61
CA LEU A 187 -11.17 -6.14 8.91
C LEU A 187 -9.73 -6.32 9.42
N PHE A 188 -9.26 -5.44 10.31
CA PHE A 188 -7.88 -5.50 10.79
C PHE A 188 -7.49 -6.84 11.44
N PRO A 189 -8.32 -7.46 12.28
CA PRO A 189 -8.02 -8.80 12.83
C PRO A 189 -7.81 -9.86 11.75
N LEU A 190 -8.52 -9.77 10.62
CA LEU A 190 -8.34 -10.67 9.49
C LEU A 190 -7.04 -10.38 8.72
N MET A 191 -6.61 -9.11 8.68
CA MET A 191 -5.33 -8.75 8.07
C MET A 191 -4.15 -9.35 8.84
N GLU A 192 -4.27 -9.59 10.15
CA GLU A 192 -3.25 -10.27 10.96
C GLU A 192 -3.11 -11.76 10.59
N ASP A 193 -4.16 -12.36 10.04
CA ASP A 193 -4.14 -13.74 9.50
C ASP A 193 -3.85 -13.80 7.99
N GLY A 194 -3.84 -12.66 7.33
CA GLY A 194 -3.76 -12.53 5.87
C GLY A 194 -5.15 -12.41 5.22
N LEU A 195 -5.31 -11.39 4.39
CA LEU A 195 -6.56 -11.04 3.72
C LEU A 195 -6.35 -10.87 2.23
N ILE A 196 -7.21 -11.45 1.41
CA ILE A 196 -7.28 -11.22 -0.02
C ILE A 196 -8.58 -10.46 -0.32
N ILE A 197 -8.47 -9.33 -1.02
CA ILE A 197 -9.59 -8.56 -1.57
C ILE A 197 -9.51 -8.70 -3.09
N ASP A 198 -10.47 -9.37 -3.71
CA ASP A 198 -10.46 -9.61 -5.16
C ASP A 198 -11.43 -8.69 -5.90
N ILE A 199 -10.90 -7.60 -6.42
CA ILE A 199 -11.67 -6.65 -7.21
C ILE A 199 -12.03 -7.21 -8.60
N SER A 200 -11.26 -8.18 -9.11
CA SER A 200 -11.52 -8.81 -10.42
C SER A 200 -12.80 -9.64 -10.41
N GLU A 201 -13.14 -10.24 -9.28
CA GLU A 201 -14.34 -11.05 -9.09
C GLU A 201 -15.54 -10.25 -8.58
N ARG A 202 -15.46 -8.92 -8.59
CA ARG A 202 -16.58 -8.10 -8.14
C ARG A 202 -17.84 -8.37 -8.92
N VAL A 203 -18.95 -8.42 -8.22
CA VAL A 203 -20.30 -8.50 -8.80
C VAL A 203 -20.94 -7.12 -8.73
N GLU A 204 -21.31 -6.58 -9.88
CA GLU A 204 -21.95 -5.27 -9.96
C GLU A 204 -23.36 -5.38 -10.59
N ASN A 205 -24.33 -4.83 -9.89
CA ASN A 205 -25.69 -4.70 -10.40
C ASN A 205 -26.19 -3.25 -10.25
N ARG A 206 -27.48 -3.01 -10.51
CA ARG A 206 -28.07 -1.67 -10.43
C ARG A 206 -28.08 -1.08 -9.01
N LYS A 207 -28.00 -1.91 -7.98
CA LYS A 207 -28.19 -1.51 -6.58
C LYS A 207 -26.89 -1.53 -5.78
N VAL A 208 -26.04 -2.53 -6.03
CA VAL A 208 -24.84 -2.79 -5.24
C VAL A 208 -23.63 -3.15 -6.10
N ILE A 209 -22.45 -2.96 -5.51
CA ILE A 209 -21.20 -3.55 -5.95
C ILE A 209 -20.71 -4.41 -4.78
N GLU A 210 -20.38 -5.66 -5.04
CA GLU A 210 -19.91 -6.62 -4.05
C GLU A 210 -18.52 -7.10 -4.46
N ILE A 211 -17.56 -7.02 -3.55
CA ILE A 211 -16.17 -7.44 -3.75
C ILE A 211 -15.90 -8.54 -2.74
N PRO A 212 -15.55 -9.75 -3.18
CA PRO A 212 -15.29 -10.85 -2.26
C PRO A 212 -14.02 -10.61 -1.46
N ILE A 213 -14.06 -11.03 -0.19
CA ILE A 213 -12.96 -11.02 0.76
C ILE A 213 -12.70 -12.46 1.19
N PHE A 214 -11.46 -12.90 1.02
CA PHE A 214 -11.01 -14.23 1.42
C PHE A 214 -10.02 -14.13 2.57
N ARG A 215 -10.12 -15.05 3.51
CA ARG A 215 -9.21 -15.17 4.63
C ARG A 215 -8.13 -16.20 4.31
N VAL A 216 -6.89 -15.84 4.61
CA VAL A 216 -5.74 -16.75 4.52
C VAL A 216 -5.47 -17.26 5.93
N ASP A 217 -6.05 -18.39 6.33
CA ASP A 217 -5.99 -18.90 7.71
C ASP A 217 -4.58 -19.27 8.20
N PHE A 218 -3.65 -19.44 7.27
CA PHE A 218 -2.28 -19.82 7.60
C PHE A 218 -1.30 -19.05 6.73
N TYR A 219 -0.52 -18.18 7.34
CA TYR A 219 0.53 -17.44 6.64
C TYR A 219 1.77 -18.33 6.46
N SER A 220 1.98 -18.84 5.27
CA SER A 220 3.17 -19.63 4.91
C SER A 220 4.31 -18.78 4.37
N GLY A 221 3.99 -17.62 3.82
CA GLY A 221 4.90 -16.66 3.19
C GLY A 221 4.19 -15.92 2.08
N VAL A 222 4.61 -14.67 1.82
CA VAL A 222 3.98 -13.84 0.77
C VAL A 222 4.11 -14.52 -0.58
N ASP A 223 5.29 -15.04 -0.89
CA ASP A 223 5.55 -15.69 -2.19
C ASP A 223 4.63 -16.90 -2.40
N GLU A 224 4.46 -17.75 -1.40
CA GLU A 224 3.57 -18.91 -1.46
C GLU A 224 2.11 -18.51 -1.66
N VAL A 225 1.64 -17.49 -0.95
CA VAL A 225 0.26 -16.98 -1.11
C VAL A 225 0.04 -16.42 -2.51
N LEU A 226 1.02 -15.68 -3.04
CA LEU A 226 0.90 -15.07 -4.37
C LEU A 226 0.99 -16.10 -5.51
N GLU A 227 1.81 -17.14 -5.34
CA GLU A 227 1.91 -18.24 -6.30
C GLU A 227 0.64 -19.10 -6.34
N ASN A 228 -0.06 -19.24 -5.22
CA ASN A 228 -1.21 -20.11 -5.05
C ASN A 228 -2.51 -19.34 -4.74
N VAL A 229 -2.62 -18.11 -5.18
CA VAL A 229 -3.75 -17.20 -4.86
C VAL A 229 -5.12 -17.85 -5.16
N GLU A 230 -5.23 -18.62 -6.23
CA GLU A 230 -6.48 -19.29 -6.62
C GLU A 230 -6.89 -20.40 -5.63
N GLU A 231 -5.92 -21.07 -4.98
CA GLU A 231 -6.21 -22.05 -3.92
C GLU A 231 -6.75 -21.37 -2.67
N TYR A 232 -6.21 -20.19 -2.32
CA TYR A 232 -6.70 -19.39 -1.18
C TYR A 232 -8.07 -18.76 -1.44
N LYS A 233 -8.51 -18.64 -2.68
CA LYS A 233 -9.83 -18.14 -3.06
C LYS A 233 -10.92 -19.21 -3.11
N ASP A 234 -10.68 -20.38 -2.52
CA ASP A 234 -11.72 -21.40 -2.38
C ASP A 234 -12.93 -20.85 -1.59
N ILE A 235 -14.09 -21.38 -1.88
CA ILE A 235 -15.37 -21.02 -1.24
C ILE A 235 -15.33 -21.17 0.29
N THR A 236 -14.49 -22.06 0.80
CA THR A 236 -14.28 -22.27 2.24
C THR A 236 -13.58 -21.09 2.91
N ASN A 237 -12.81 -20.31 2.16
CA ASN A 237 -12.07 -19.15 2.63
C ASN A 237 -12.78 -17.83 2.35
N HIS A 238 -13.90 -17.87 1.59
CA HIS A 238 -14.74 -16.71 1.34
C HIS A 238 -15.41 -16.28 2.64
N PHE A 239 -14.87 -15.25 3.27
CA PHE A 239 -15.31 -14.78 4.58
C PHE A 239 -16.47 -13.80 4.49
N ALA A 240 -16.39 -12.83 3.60
CA ALA A 240 -17.34 -11.73 3.50
C ALA A 240 -17.28 -11.06 2.13
N ASN A 241 -18.23 -10.17 1.87
CA ASN A 241 -18.19 -9.22 0.77
C ASN A 241 -18.06 -7.80 1.30
N LEU A 242 -17.15 -7.03 0.72
CA LEU A 242 -17.12 -5.58 0.84
C LEU A 242 -18.16 -5.02 -0.14
N THR A 243 -19.27 -4.52 0.39
CA THR A 243 -20.47 -4.17 -0.37
C THR A 243 -20.71 -2.66 -0.36
N TYR A 244 -20.83 -2.07 -1.56
CA TYR A 244 -21.22 -0.68 -1.75
C TYR A 244 -22.68 -0.57 -2.20
N SER A 245 -23.52 0.09 -1.40
CA SER A 245 -24.89 0.43 -1.77
C SER A 245 -24.92 1.69 -2.63
N LYS A 246 -25.29 1.55 -3.90
CA LYS A 246 -25.40 2.70 -4.83
C LYS A 246 -26.54 3.65 -4.46
N LYS A 247 -27.54 3.18 -3.73
CA LYS A 247 -28.68 3.98 -3.27
C LYS A 247 -28.29 4.84 -2.08
N ASP A 248 -27.64 4.21 -1.10
CA ASP A 248 -27.35 4.84 0.19
C ASP A 248 -25.98 5.54 0.19
N ASP A 249 -25.17 5.26 -0.84
CA ASP A 249 -23.81 5.80 -1.02
C ASP A 249 -22.87 5.39 0.12
N GLU A 250 -23.02 4.14 0.60
CA GLU A 250 -22.31 3.63 1.76
C GLU A 250 -21.70 2.25 1.51
N TRP A 251 -20.58 2.00 2.19
CA TRP A 251 -19.90 0.72 2.26
C TRP A 251 -20.30 -0.05 3.51
N SER A 252 -20.39 -1.36 3.39
CA SER A 252 -20.57 -2.33 4.47
C SER A 252 -19.76 -3.58 4.23
N VAL A 253 -19.50 -4.37 5.27
CA VAL A 253 -18.99 -5.73 5.18
C VAL A 253 -20.14 -6.68 5.51
N ILE A 254 -20.41 -7.62 4.63
CA ILE A 254 -21.48 -8.61 4.77
C ILE A 254 -20.81 -9.99 4.80
N GLU A 255 -20.87 -10.64 5.94
CA GLU A 255 -20.38 -12.02 6.11
C GLU A 255 -21.21 -12.99 5.25
N VAL A 256 -20.55 -14.03 4.72
CA VAL A 256 -21.16 -15.04 3.83
C VAL A 256 -21.52 -16.29 4.60
#